data_4d1a352b4f2c6413c5e5667ae9c81687
#
_entry.id   4d1a352b4f2c6413c5e5667ae9c81687
#
_cell.length_a   1.000
_cell.length_b   1.000
_cell.length_c   1.000
_cell.angle_alpha   90.00
_cell.angle_beta   90.00
_cell.angle_gamma   90.00
#
_symmetry.space_group_name_H-M   'P 1'
#
loop_
_entity.id
_entity.type
_entity.pdbx_description
1 polymer ?
#
loop_
_entity_poly.entity_id
_entity_poly.type
_entity_poly.pdbx_seq_one_letter_code
_entity_poly.pdbx_strand_id
1 'polypeptide(L)'
;IAAFMVMLTPWNESKLLIDPMCGSGTIAIEAAMIGANIMPGINRNFQGEELSFISKDDWIQARKEAIEKENQKEFKIYAYDIDPEMVKLAKSNAELAGVDHLIDFMKSDARKFHSTNEYGFIITNPPYGERMGEKEAVYELYKDLGRVFRRIPTWSVYIISSLENVEELFEKK
;
A
#
# COMPACT_ATOMS: atom_id res chain seq x y z
N ILE A 1 8.74 2.58 5.17
CA ILE A 1 8.57 3.31 3.90
C ILE A 1 7.11 3.28 3.48
N ALA A 2 6.45 2.11 3.37
CA ALA A 2 5.07 1.99 2.88
C ALA A 2 4.06 2.86 3.66
N ALA A 3 4.03 2.74 4.99
CA ALA A 3 3.18 3.60 5.84
C ALA A 3 3.43 5.10 5.58
N PHE A 4 4.72 5.47 5.44
CA PHE A 4 5.09 6.86 5.16
C PHE A 4 4.58 7.34 3.79
N MET A 5 4.64 6.49 2.76
CA MET A 5 4.05 6.81 1.46
C MET A 5 2.56 7.13 1.58
N VAL A 6 1.81 6.30 2.31
CA VAL A 6 0.38 6.54 2.54
C VAL A 6 0.15 7.84 3.29
N MET A 7 0.90 8.09 4.37
CA MET A 7 0.77 9.28 5.22
C MET A 7 1.16 10.60 4.51
N LEU A 8 2.00 10.55 3.47
CA LEU A 8 2.34 11.71 2.63
C LEU A 8 1.21 12.12 1.68
N THR A 9 0.19 11.29 1.53
CA THR A 9 -0.94 11.57 0.63
C THR A 9 -2.13 12.10 1.41
N PRO A 10 -3.07 12.83 0.77
CA PRO A 10 -4.33 13.22 1.38
C PRO A 10 -5.40 12.10 1.28
N TRP A 11 -4.96 10.85 1.12
CA TRP A 11 -5.85 9.69 1.17
C TRP A 11 -6.40 9.48 2.58
N ASN A 12 -7.61 9.00 2.65
CA ASN A 12 -8.25 8.47 3.85
C ASN A 12 -9.26 7.38 3.44
N GLU A 13 -9.81 6.67 4.41
CA GLU A 13 -10.68 5.51 4.24
C GLU A 13 -11.97 5.78 3.46
N SER A 14 -12.38 7.05 3.31
CA SER A 14 -13.52 7.43 2.48
C SER A 14 -13.21 7.49 0.98
N LYS A 15 -11.96 7.32 0.60
CA LYS A 15 -11.48 7.46 -0.78
C LYS A 15 -10.97 6.14 -1.32
N LEU A 16 -11.23 5.90 -2.59
CA LEU A 16 -10.73 4.71 -3.28
C LEU A 16 -9.20 4.71 -3.35
N LEU A 17 -8.58 3.61 -2.94
CA LEU A 17 -7.14 3.36 -3.06
C LEU A 17 -6.88 2.09 -3.84
N ILE A 18 -5.91 2.17 -4.75
CA ILE A 18 -5.44 1.03 -5.54
C ILE A 18 -3.91 0.97 -5.52
N ASP A 19 -3.37 -0.21 -5.25
CA ASP A 19 -1.97 -0.55 -5.53
C ASP A 19 -1.90 -1.55 -6.68
N PRO A 20 -1.57 -1.13 -7.90
CA PRO A 20 -1.61 -1.99 -9.09
C PRO A 20 -0.38 -2.91 -9.23
N MET A 21 0.60 -2.83 -8.34
CA MET A 21 1.83 -3.66 -8.31
C MET A 21 2.21 -3.94 -6.87
N CYS A 22 1.28 -4.61 -6.14
CA CYS A 22 1.33 -4.68 -4.68
C CYS A 22 2.44 -5.57 -4.12
N GLY A 23 3.02 -6.47 -4.93
CA GLY A 23 4.00 -7.44 -4.44
C GLY A 23 3.48 -8.21 -3.24
N SER A 24 4.18 -8.14 -2.11
CA SER A 24 3.78 -8.75 -0.84
C SER A 24 2.61 -8.06 -0.12
N GLY A 25 2.02 -7.01 -0.71
CA GLY A 25 0.86 -6.30 -0.17
C GLY A 25 1.18 -5.20 0.85
N THR A 26 2.45 -4.85 1.05
CA THR A 26 2.87 -3.97 2.15
C THR A 26 2.16 -2.62 2.15
N ILE A 27 2.05 -1.93 0.99
CA ILE A 27 1.39 -0.61 0.91
C ILE A 27 -0.10 -0.73 1.22
N ALA A 28 -0.78 -1.73 0.64
CA ALA A 28 -2.21 -1.95 0.88
C ALA A 28 -2.51 -2.30 2.34
N ILE A 29 -1.66 -3.13 2.97
CA ILE A 29 -1.79 -3.51 4.39
C ILE A 29 -1.60 -2.29 5.29
N GLU A 30 -0.54 -1.49 5.08
CA GLU A 30 -0.31 -0.26 5.87
C GLU A 30 -1.45 0.76 5.68
N ALA A 31 -1.97 0.90 4.47
CA ALA A 31 -3.12 1.76 4.20
C ALA A 31 -4.37 1.26 4.93
N ALA A 32 -4.63 -0.05 4.94
CA ALA A 32 -5.74 -0.64 5.67
C ALA A 32 -5.63 -0.40 7.17
N MET A 33 -4.43 -0.60 7.75
CA MET A 33 -4.18 -0.34 9.16
C MET A 33 -4.36 1.16 9.51
N ILE A 34 -3.86 2.07 8.68
CA ILE A 34 -4.04 3.52 8.85
C ILE A 34 -5.52 3.89 8.75
N GLY A 35 -6.22 3.40 7.72
CA GLY A 35 -7.65 3.67 7.51
C GLY A 35 -8.53 3.15 8.65
N ALA A 36 -8.22 1.97 9.20
CA ALA A 36 -8.91 1.39 10.34
C ALA A 36 -8.42 1.91 11.71
N ASN A 37 -7.39 2.77 11.74
CA ASN A 37 -6.73 3.25 12.95
C ASN A 37 -6.19 2.12 13.84
N ILE A 38 -5.65 1.07 13.22
CA ILE A 38 -5.06 -0.06 13.92
C ILE A 38 -3.61 0.28 14.33
N MET A 39 -3.27 0.05 15.58
CA MET A 39 -1.92 0.31 16.10
C MET A 39 -0.90 -0.63 15.43
N PRO A 40 0.18 -0.10 14.83
CA PRO A 40 1.26 -0.92 14.30
C PRO A 40 1.88 -1.80 15.38
N GLY A 41 2.01 -3.10 15.11
CA GLY A 41 2.63 -4.05 16.04
C GLY A 41 1.75 -4.43 17.23
N ILE A 42 0.43 -4.23 17.18
CA ILE A 42 -0.50 -4.63 18.25
C ILE A 42 -0.36 -6.12 18.64
N ASN A 43 -0.03 -6.97 17.67
CA ASN A 43 0.10 -8.42 17.83
C ASN A 43 1.52 -8.89 18.19
N ARG A 44 2.44 -7.98 18.53
CA ARG A 44 3.81 -8.32 18.93
C ARG A 44 4.19 -7.72 20.27
N ASN A 45 5.20 -8.30 20.93
CA ASN A 45 5.81 -7.73 22.12
C ASN A 45 6.87 -6.72 21.72
N PHE A 46 7.06 -5.71 22.55
CA PHE A 46 8.10 -4.70 22.39
C PHE A 46 9.18 -4.92 23.46
N GLN A 47 10.44 -4.71 23.11
CA GLN A 47 11.54 -4.76 24.10
C GLN A 47 11.34 -3.77 25.25
N GLY A 48 10.63 -2.66 25.01
CA GLY A 48 10.27 -1.71 26.04
C GLY A 48 9.41 -2.30 27.17
N GLU A 49 8.70 -3.41 26.95
CA GLU A 49 7.90 -4.10 27.95
C GLU A 49 8.76 -4.78 29.05
N GLU A 50 10.06 -4.99 28.76
CA GLU A 50 11.03 -5.56 29.71
C GLU A 50 11.69 -4.49 30.59
N LEU A 51 11.45 -3.21 30.33
CA LEU A 51 12.05 -2.11 31.09
C LEU A 51 11.39 -2.00 32.46
N SER A 52 12.18 -2.10 33.53
CA SER A 52 11.71 -2.16 34.94
C SER A 52 11.03 -0.89 35.46
N PHE A 53 11.19 0.24 34.75
CA PHE A 53 10.59 1.52 35.14
C PHE A 53 9.22 1.78 34.47
N ILE A 54 8.76 0.88 33.60
CA ILE A 54 7.42 0.91 33.01
C ILE A 54 6.66 -0.30 33.55
N SER A 55 5.50 -0.09 34.13
CA SER A 55 4.72 -1.19 34.69
C SER A 55 4.07 -2.01 33.55
N LYS A 56 3.86 -3.28 33.81
CA LYS A 56 3.10 -4.15 32.89
C LYS A 56 1.66 -3.67 32.70
N ASP A 57 1.09 -3.09 33.73
CA ASP A 57 -0.27 -2.57 33.70
C ASP A 57 -0.38 -1.35 32.77
N ASP A 58 0.65 -0.50 32.71
CA ASP A 58 0.69 0.62 31.76
C ASP A 58 0.70 0.12 30.30
N TRP A 59 1.44 -0.96 30.00
CA TRP A 59 1.45 -1.58 28.68
C TRP A 59 0.09 -2.19 28.31
N ILE A 60 -0.54 -2.90 29.26
CA ILE A 60 -1.88 -3.48 29.06
C ILE A 60 -2.89 -2.36 28.81
N GLN A 61 -2.84 -1.30 29.61
CA GLN A 61 -3.74 -0.15 29.47
C GLN A 61 -3.54 0.55 28.11
N ALA A 62 -2.29 0.80 27.71
CA ALA A 62 -1.97 1.42 26.42
C ALA A 62 -2.49 0.60 25.22
N ARG A 63 -2.34 -0.73 25.28
CA ARG A 63 -2.89 -1.64 24.23
C ARG A 63 -4.41 -1.58 24.20
N LYS A 64 -5.06 -1.60 25.34
CA LYS A 64 -6.52 -1.48 25.44
C LYS A 64 -7.02 -0.17 24.84
N GLU A 65 -6.40 0.94 25.20
CA GLU A 65 -6.73 2.26 24.64
C GLU A 65 -6.50 2.32 23.12
N ALA A 66 -5.46 1.64 22.61
CA ALA A 66 -5.21 1.56 21.16
C ALA A 66 -6.32 0.80 20.44
N ILE A 67 -6.76 -0.35 20.99
CA ILE A 67 -7.86 -1.15 20.45
C ILE A 67 -9.19 -0.37 20.48
N GLU A 68 -9.46 0.35 21.57
CA GLU A 68 -10.67 1.17 21.70
C GLU A 68 -10.73 2.33 20.68
N LYS A 69 -9.58 2.72 20.12
CA LYS A 69 -9.49 3.77 19.07
C LYS A 69 -9.63 3.21 17.66
N GLU A 70 -9.63 1.91 17.46
CA GLU A 70 -9.88 1.33 16.14
C GLU A 70 -11.26 1.76 15.62
N ASN A 71 -11.30 2.13 14.35
CA ASN A 71 -12.58 2.46 13.74
C ASN A 71 -13.16 1.23 13.01
N GLN A 72 -14.49 1.12 13.03
CA GLN A 72 -15.23 0.03 12.40
C GLN A 72 -15.81 0.47 11.04
N LYS A 73 -15.15 1.43 10.37
CA LYS A 73 -15.63 1.92 9.07
C LYS A 73 -15.46 0.84 8.01
N GLU A 74 -16.48 0.66 7.21
CA GLU A 74 -16.41 -0.17 6.02
C GLU A 74 -15.77 0.60 4.88
N PHE A 75 -14.66 0.10 4.36
CA PHE A 75 -13.98 0.60 3.18
C PHE A 75 -13.24 -0.53 2.48
N LYS A 76 -12.83 -0.30 1.23
CA LYS A 76 -12.08 -1.29 0.48
C LYS A 76 -10.86 -0.65 -0.19
N ILE A 77 -9.76 -1.38 -0.11
CA ILE A 77 -8.52 -1.14 -0.83
C ILE A 77 -8.39 -2.24 -1.87
N TYR A 78 -7.93 -1.88 -3.06
CA TYR A 78 -7.68 -2.85 -4.13
C TYR A 78 -6.19 -2.99 -4.37
N ALA A 79 -5.71 -4.22 -4.39
CA ALA A 79 -4.30 -4.53 -4.56
C ALA A 79 -4.12 -5.58 -5.66
N TYR A 80 -3.32 -5.26 -6.65
CA TYR A 80 -3.11 -6.11 -7.82
C TYR A 80 -1.64 -6.46 -7.98
N ASP A 81 -1.38 -7.64 -8.51
CA ASP A 81 -0.08 -8.02 -9.01
C ASP A 81 -0.22 -8.91 -10.23
N ILE A 82 0.75 -8.87 -11.13
CA ILE A 82 0.79 -9.74 -12.31
C ILE A 82 1.13 -11.18 -11.92
N ASP A 83 1.88 -11.36 -10.84
CA ASP A 83 2.30 -12.65 -10.32
C ASP A 83 1.25 -13.20 -9.33
N PRO A 84 0.61 -14.34 -9.64
CA PRO A 84 -0.37 -14.95 -8.73
C PRO A 84 0.24 -15.42 -7.41
N GLU A 85 1.54 -15.72 -7.34
CA GLU A 85 2.20 -16.10 -6.09
C GLU A 85 2.36 -14.89 -5.17
N MET A 86 2.66 -13.71 -5.73
CA MET A 86 2.65 -12.47 -4.96
C MET A 86 1.25 -12.15 -4.41
N VAL A 87 0.20 -12.35 -5.20
CA VAL A 87 -1.18 -12.17 -4.73
C VAL A 87 -1.52 -13.10 -3.56
N LYS A 88 -1.07 -14.36 -3.59
CA LYS A 88 -1.26 -15.30 -2.47
C LYS A 88 -0.48 -14.85 -1.23
N LEU A 89 0.77 -14.46 -1.41
CA LEU A 89 1.62 -13.96 -0.33
C LEU A 89 1.01 -12.72 0.31
N ALA A 90 0.54 -11.76 -0.50
CA ALA A 90 -0.10 -10.54 -0.02
C ALA A 90 -1.35 -10.83 0.81
N LYS A 91 -2.20 -11.78 0.38
CA LYS A 91 -3.36 -12.23 1.16
C LYS A 91 -2.96 -12.80 2.51
N SER A 92 -1.97 -13.71 2.54
CA SER A 92 -1.49 -14.29 3.79
C SER A 92 -0.91 -13.24 4.74
N ASN A 93 -0.18 -12.25 4.21
CA ASN A 93 0.35 -11.14 5.00
C ASN A 93 -0.79 -10.25 5.57
N ALA A 94 -1.84 -10.01 4.80
CA ALA A 94 -3.01 -9.25 5.25
C ALA A 94 -3.80 -9.99 6.34
N GLU A 95 -3.95 -11.32 6.22
CA GLU A 95 -4.53 -12.18 7.25
C GLU A 95 -3.73 -12.10 8.57
N LEU A 96 -2.39 -12.19 8.48
CA LEU A 96 -1.51 -12.05 9.65
C LEU A 96 -1.60 -10.66 10.29
N ALA A 97 -1.85 -9.63 9.50
CA ALA A 97 -2.07 -8.26 9.99
C ALA A 97 -3.51 -8.01 10.47
N GLY A 98 -4.45 -8.92 10.23
CA GLY A 98 -5.86 -8.80 10.61
C GLY A 98 -6.67 -7.82 9.77
N VAL A 99 -6.20 -7.51 8.54
CA VAL A 99 -6.83 -6.51 7.65
C VAL A 99 -7.26 -7.07 6.29
N ASP A 100 -7.22 -8.38 6.11
CA ASP A 100 -7.59 -9.08 4.88
C ASP A 100 -9.01 -8.75 4.42
N HIS A 101 -9.93 -8.55 5.36
CA HIS A 101 -11.32 -8.17 5.11
C HIS A 101 -11.48 -6.76 4.50
N LEU A 102 -10.45 -5.90 4.59
CA LEU A 102 -10.44 -4.54 4.04
C LEU A 102 -9.75 -4.46 2.67
N ILE A 103 -9.14 -5.54 2.17
CA ILE A 103 -8.33 -5.51 0.96
C ILE A 103 -8.78 -6.58 -0.02
N ASP A 104 -9.09 -6.17 -1.24
CA ASP A 104 -9.39 -7.08 -2.34
C ASP A 104 -8.13 -7.28 -3.21
N PHE A 105 -7.54 -8.48 -3.10
CA PHE A 105 -6.35 -8.85 -3.86
C PHE A 105 -6.72 -9.63 -5.14
N MET A 106 -6.22 -9.18 -6.29
CA MET A 106 -6.48 -9.84 -7.57
C MET A 106 -5.23 -9.89 -8.46
N LYS A 107 -5.13 -10.95 -9.27
CA LYS A 107 -4.14 -11.00 -10.34
C LYS A 107 -4.55 -10.04 -11.45
N SER A 108 -3.71 -9.04 -11.73
CA SER A 108 -3.91 -8.11 -12.85
C SER A 108 -2.59 -7.52 -13.32
N ASP A 109 -2.53 -7.18 -14.59
CA ASP A 109 -1.41 -6.42 -15.16
C ASP A 109 -1.69 -4.92 -15.05
N ALA A 110 -0.82 -4.18 -14.36
CA ALA A 110 -0.95 -2.74 -14.14
C ALA A 110 -1.09 -1.94 -15.45
N ARG A 111 -0.51 -2.43 -16.55
CA ARG A 111 -0.61 -1.83 -17.90
C ARG A 111 -2.03 -1.86 -18.46
N LYS A 112 -2.87 -2.76 -17.95
CA LYS A 112 -4.28 -2.92 -18.36
C LYS A 112 -5.24 -2.23 -17.40
N PHE A 113 -4.73 -1.51 -16.41
CA PHE A 113 -5.57 -0.83 -15.44
C PHE A 113 -6.49 0.19 -16.11
N HIS A 114 -7.74 0.16 -15.71
CA HIS A 114 -8.77 1.12 -16.07
C HIS A 114 -9.75 1.25 -14.90
N SER A 115 -10.39 2.38 -14.79
CA SER A 115 -11.41 2.62 -13.76
C SER A 115 -12.57 3.40 -14.35
N THR A 116 -13.78 3.08 -13.89
CA THR A 116 -15.00 3.86 -14.12
C THR A 116 -15.24 4.89 -13.02
N ASN A 117 -14.49 4.83 -11.94
CA ASN A 117 -14.56 5.82 -10.86
C ASN A 117 -13.90 7.13 -11.32
N GLU A 118 -14.57 8.24 -11.08
CA GLU A 118 -14.09 9.57 -11.45
C GLU A 118 -12.83 9.95 -10.68
N TYR A 119 -12.75 9.59 -9.40
CA TYR A 119 -11.61 9.91 -8.52
C TYR A 119 -11.08 8.68 -7.82
N GLY A 120 -9.80 8.71 -7.49
CA GLY A 120 -9.14 7.67 -6.72
C GLY A 120 -7.67 7.99 -6.47
N PHE A 121 -7.04 7.11 -5.71
CA PHE A 121 -5.61 7.16 -5.40
C PHE A 121 -4.93 5.91 -5.92
N ILE A 122 -3.78 6.09 -6.55
CA ILE A 122 -2.81 5.04 -6.80
C ILE A 122 -1.60 5.34 -5.93
N ILE A 123 -1.23 4.39 -5.08
CA ILE A 123 0.01 4.44 -4.30
C ILE A 123 0.73 3.12 -4.55
N THR A 124 1.91 3.17 -5.17
CA THR A 124 2.57 1.95 -5.64
C THR A 124 4.08 2.06 -5.64
N ASN A 125 4.73 0.89 -5.57
CA ASN A 125 6.18 0.71 -5.62
C ASN A 125 6.54 -0.23 -6.78
N PRO A 126 6.68 0.28 -8.01
CA PRO A 126 7.06 -0.52 -9.17
C PRO A 126 8.45 -1.14 -9.05
N PRO A 127 8.77 -2.18 -9.82
CA PRO A 127 10.11 -2.76 -9.86
C PRO A 127 11.16 -1.74 -10.34
N TYR A 128 12.38 -1.84 -9.81
CA TYR A 128 13.48 -0.91 -10.11
C TYR A 128 14.45 -1.39 -11.20
N GLY A 129 14.40 -2.67 -11.59
CA GLY A 129 15.30 -3.24 -12.61
C GLY A 129 16.74 -3.36 -12.13
N GLU A 130 16.95 -3.86 -10.93
CA GLU A 130 18.29 -4.00 -10.32
C GLU A 130 19.14 -5.08 -10.99
N ARG A 131 18.54 -6.03 -11.70
CA ARG A 131 19.25 -7.11 -12.40
C ARG A 131 19.67 -6.69 -13.79
N MET A 132 20.82 -7.21 -14.23
CA MET A 132 21.35 -6.96 -15.58
C MET A 132 20.34 -7.49 -16.64
N GLY A 133 19.90 -6.60 -17.55
CA GLY A 133 18.89 -6.92 -18.58
C GLY A 133 17.45 -6.56 -18.22
N GLU A 134 17.15 -6.18 -16.97
CA GLU A 134 15.80 -5.76 -16.57
C GLU A 134 15.54 -4.26 -16.81
N LYS A 135 16.59 -3.46 -16.99
CA LYS A 135 16.46 -1.99 -17.10
C LYS A 135 15.57 -1.55 -18.26
N GLU A 136 15.75 -2.15 -19.44
CA GLU A 136 14.92 -1.84 -20.60
C GLU A 136 13.46 -2.23 -20.37
N ALA A 137 13.22 -3.41 -19.79
CA ALA A 137 11.85 -3.88 -19.49
C ALA A 137 11.15 -2.99 -18.47
N VAL A 138 11.88 -2.53 -17.46
CA VAL A 138 11.36 -1.59 -16.45
C VAL A 138 11.09 -0.22 -17.08
N TYR A 139 11.98 0.27 -17.94
CA TYR A 139 11.79 1.53 -18.66
C TYR A 139 10.51 1.50 -19.51
N GLU A 140 10.28 0.42 -20.26
CA GLU A 140 9.04 0.26 -21.04
C GLU A 140 7.80 0.12 -20.14
N LEU A 141 7.93 -0.57 -18.99
CA LEU A 141 6.85 -0.64 -18.01
C LEU A 141 6.43 0.77 -17.54
N TYR A 142 7.40 1.63 -17.19
CA TYR A 142 7.10 2.99 -16.74
C TYR A 142 6.45 3.84 -17.83
N LYS A 143 6.86 3.70 -19.09
CA LYS A 143 6.18 4.35 -20.22
C LYS A 143 4.73 3.88 -20.36
N ASP A 144 4.50 2.57 -20.24
CA ASP A 144 3.16 2.02 -20.30
C ASP A 144 2.28 2.51 -19.15
N LEU A 145 2.82 2.55 -17.92
CA LEU A 145 2.14 3.15 -16.77
C LEU A 145 1.80 4.62 -17.00
N GLY A 146 2.71 5.39 -17.58
CA GLY A 146 2.45 6.77 -17.97
C GLY A 146 1.26 6.90 -18.92
N ARG A 147 1.15 5.99 -19.92
CA ARG A 147 -0.01 5.94 -20.83
C ARG A 147 -1.30 5.58 -20.09
N VAL A 148 -1.24 4.66 -19.13
CA VAL A 148 -2.39 4.26 -18.30
C VAL A 148 -2.86 5.44 -17.44
N PHE A 149 -1.95 6.10 -16.74
CA PHE A 149 -2.30 7.18 -15.81
C PHE A 149 -2.81 8.44 -16.51
N ARG A 150 -2.45 8.66 -17.77
CA ARG A 150 -3.07 9.72 -18.59
C ARG A 150 -4.55 9.49 -18.90
N ARG A 151 -5.03 8.24 -18.84
CA ARG A 151 -6.45 7.91 -19.05
C ARG A 151 -7.33 8.15 -17.81
N ILE A 152 -6.71 8.41 -16.66
CA ILE A 152 -7.37 8.69 -15.38
C ILE A 152 -6.88 10.04 -14.83
N PRO A 153 -7.11 11.17 -15.54
CA PRO A 153 -6.48 12.45 -15.25
C PRO A 153 -6.91 13.07 -13.91
N THR A 154 -8.03 12.62 -13.35
CA THR A 154 -8.59 13.07 -12.06
C THR A 154 -8.08 12.28 -10.86
N TRP A 155 -7.31 11.21 -11.10
CA TRP A 155 -6.73 10.41 -10.05
C TRP A 155 -5.41 10.98 -9.53
N SER A 156 -5.16 10.83 -8.25
CA SER A 156 -3.88 11.15 -7.63
C SER A 156 -2.97 9.93 -7.64
N VAL A 157 -1.79 10.07 -8.26
CA VAL A 157 -0.83 8.97 -8.43
C VAL A 157 0.44 9.26 -7.66
N TYR A 158 0.82 8.35 -6.76
CA TYR A 158 2.03 8.41 -5.94
C TYR A 158 2.87 7.16 -6.20
N ILE A 159 4.10 7.38 -6.61
CA ILE A 159 5.04 6.32 -6.96
C ILE A 159 6.36 6.56 -6.25
N ILE A 160 6.92 5.52 -5.66
CA ILE A 160 8.32 5.53 -5.28
C ILE A 160 9.15 4.91 -6.40
N SER A 161 10.23 5.54 -6.78
CA SER A 161 11.10 5.06 -7.85
C SER A 161 12.56 5.42 -7.58
N SER A 162 13.47 4.58 -8.05
CA SER A 162 14.90 4.88 -8.12
C SER A 162 15.33 5.45 -9.47
N LEU A 163 14.41 5.59 -10.44
CA LEU A 163 14.71 6.17 -11.74
C LEU A 163 14.74 7.69 -11.65
N GLU A 164 15.84 8.31 -12.08
CA GLU A 164 16.03 9.76 -12.02
C GLU A 164 15.06 10.54 -12.95
N ASN A 165 14.63 9.94 -14.07
CA ASN A 165 13.82 10.58 -15.11
C ASN A 165 12.37 10.10 -15.15
N VAL A 166 11.80 9.70 -14.02
CA VAL A 166 10.42 9.17 -13.94
C VAL A 166 9.39 10.16 -14.49
N GLU A 167 9.54 11.45 -14.19
CA GLU A 167 8.61 12.49 -14.64
C GLU A 167 8.57 12.61 -16.18
N GLU A 168 9.72 12.47 -16.84
CA GLU A 168 9.79 12.47 -18.31
C GLU A 168 9.07 11.27 -18.91
N LEU A 169 9.18 10.10 -18.28
CA LEU A 169 8.50 8.86 -18.74
C LEU A 169 6.99 8.95 -18.62
N PHE A 170 6.49 9.69 -17.62
CA PHE A 170 5.06 9.95 -17.47
C PHE A 170 4.56 11.14 -18.29
N GLU A 171 5.45 11.86 -19.00
CA GLU A 171 5.12 13.07 -19.78
C GLU A 171 4.29 14.10 -18.96
N LYS A 172 4.49 14.14 -17.66
CA LYS A 172 3.97 15.16 -16.75
C LYS A 172 5.12 16.11 -16.38
N LYS A 173 4.91 17.37 -16.64
CA LYS A 173 5.70 18.45 -16.04
C LYS A 173 5.11 18.82 -14.70
#